data_3b0198f4f2e0d45ae9c63db9d488c90c
#
_entry.id   3b0198f4f2e0d45ae9c63db9d488c90c
#
_cell.length_a   1.000
_cell.length_b   1.000
_cell.length_c   1.000
_cell.angle_alpha   90.00
_cell.angle_beta   90.00
_cell.angle_gamma   90.00
#
_symmetry.space_group_name_H-M   'P 1'
#
loop_
_entity.id
_entity.type
_entity.pdbx_description
1 polymer ?
#
loop_
_entity_poly.entity_id
_entity_poly.type
_entity_poly.pdbx_seq_one_letter_code
_entity_poly.pdbx_strand_id
1 'polypeptide(L)'
;MVANRAYKFRIYPNDEQKILFAKTFGCVRMVYNHWLDRKIRQYEENKTNVTYTICAKEMAAMKKTEEYGFLKEVDSIALQQSLRHLDTAFQNFFKQPKTGFPRFKSKKRNKNSYSTVCINGNITLSNGYLRLPKIGQVRLKQHRIIPEEYRLKSVTVSQTPSGKYYASILFEYEDQVQEKELQKFLGLDFSMHELYRDSNGKEPAYPRYYRNAEKKLAREQRKLSKMQKGSNNRNKQRLKVAKLHEKVSNQRKDFLHKQSRQITNAYDCVCIEDLDMKAMSRSLNFGKSVSDNGWGMFTTFLRYKLEEQGKKLVKVDRFFASSQTCSVCGYKNAKTKNLALREWDCPQCGNHHDRDVNAAVNIRNEGMRLVNA
;
A
#
# COMPACT_ATOMS: atom_id res chain seq x y z
N MET A 1 -19.74 3.44 15.21
CA MET A 1 -18.48 4.22 15.05
C MET A 1 -18.34 4.59 13.58
N VAL A 2 -17.91 5.83 13.26
CA VAL A 2 -17.74 6.22 11.84
C VAL A 2 -16.47 5.59 11.29
N ALA A 3 -16.58 4.84 10.20
CA ALA A 3 -15.46 4.21 9.50
C ALA A 3 -15.34 4.69 8.05
N ASN A 4 -14.19 4.43 7.45
CA ASN A 4 -13.91 4.80 6.09
C ASN A 4 -13.43 3.60 5.27
N ARG A 5 -13.98 3.45 4.06
CA ARG A 5 -13.59 2.38 3.12
C ARG A 5 -13.34 2.92 1.73
N ALA A 6 -12.23 2.53 1.13
CA ALA A 6 -11.88 2.94 -0.22
C ALA A 6 -12.08 1.78 -1.23
N TYR A 7 -12.84 2.05 -2.29
CA TYR A 7 -12.98 1.13 -3.42
C TYR A 7 -12.22 1.67 -4.64
N LYS A 8 -11.38 0.82 -5.23
CA LYS A 8 -10.59 1.19 -6.41
C LYS A 8 -11.18 0.56 -7.67
N PHE A 9 -11.66 1.42 -8.57
CA PHE A 9 -12.26 1.01 -9.83
C PHE A 9 -11.39 1.40 -11.03
N ARG A 10 -11.48 0.62 -12.09
CA ARG A 10 -10.92 0.94 -13.39
C ARG A 10 -11.83 1.98 -14.06
N ILE A 11 -11.24 3.07 -14.58
CA ILE A 11 -11.96 4.09 -15.36
C ILE A 11 -11.40 4.14 -16.79
N TYR A 12 -12.25 4.54 -17.73
CA TYR A 12 -11.98 4.55 -19.17
C TYR A 12 -12.26 5.95 -19.74
N PRO A 13 -11.33 6.90 -19.55
CA PRO A 13 -11.47 8.23 -20.10
C PRO A 13 -11.33 8.23 -21.63
N ASN A 14 -12.10 9.10 -22.30
CA ASN A 14 -11.90 9.44 -23.70
C ASN A 14 -10.64 10.31 -23.88
N ASP A 15 -10.30 10.71 -25.10
CA ASP A 15 -9.04 11.42 -25.36
C ASP A 15 -9.04 12.84 -24.79
N GLU A 16 -10.16 13.57 -24.82
CA GLU A 16 -10.31 14.87 -24.18
C GLU A 16 -10.14 14.78 -22.67
N GLN A 17 -10.78 13.80 -22.03
CA GLN A 17 -10.65 13.54 -20.61
C GLN A 17 -9.22 13.15 -20.20
N LYS A 18 -8.49 12.40 -21.07
CA LYS A 18 -7.08 12.11 -20.84
C LYS A 18 -6.22 13.37 -20.84
N ILE A 19 -6.50 14.32 -21.72
CA ILE A 19 -5.82 15.62 -21.76
C ILE A 19 -6.10 16.39 -20.47
N LEU A 20 -7.36 16.48 -20.02
CA LEU A 20 -7.74 17.16 -18.78
C LEU A 20 -7.11 16.48 -17.55
N PHE A 21 -7.06 15.15 -17.50
CA PHE A 21 -6.35 14.44 -16.43
C PHE A 21 -4.86 14.76 -16.45
N ALA A 22 -4.23 14.81 -17.62
CA ALA A 22 -2.80 15.13 -17.73
C ALA A 22 -2.53 16.59 -17.27
N LYS A 23 -3.38 17.55 -17.64
CA LYS A 23 -3.35 18.93 -17.14
C LYS A 23 -3.49 18.96 -15.62
N THR A 24 -4.50 18.27 -15.06
CA THR A 24 -4.75 18.20 -13.62
C THR A 24 -3.53 17.61 -12.86
N PHE A 25 -2.94 16.51 -13.34
CA PHE A 25 -1.72 15.96 -12.75
C PHE A 25 -0.54 16.94 -12.79
N GLY A 26 -0.44 17.71 -13.87
CA GLY A 26 0.57 18.77 -14.02
C GLY A 26 0.35 19.89 -13.00
N CYS A 27 -0.86 20.43 -12.93
CA CYS A 27 -1.23 21.55 -12.06
C CYS A 27 -1.07 21.20 -10.57
N VAL A 28 -1.56 20.04 -10.10
CA VAL A 28 -1.42 19.64 -8.69
C VAL A 28 0.05 19.42 -8.29
N ARG A 29 0.90 18.94 -9.22
CA ARG A 29 2.33 18.82 -8.99
C ARG A 29 3.02 20.18 -8.94
N MET A 30 2.67 21.09 -9.84
CA MET A 30 3.19 22.46 -9.87
C MET A 30 2.81 23.18 -8.58
N VAL A 31 1.54 23.16 -8.18
CA VAL A 31 1.05 23.73 -6.92
C VAL A 31 1.84 23.19 -5.73
N TYR A 32 2.00 21.87 -5.62
CA TYR A 32 2.79 21.27 -4.53
C TYR A 32 4.22 21.81 -4.49
N ASN A 33 4.89 21.85 -5.64
CA ASN A 33 6.29 22.27 -5.73
C ASN A 33 6.46 23.76 -5.49
N HIS A 34 5.58 24.59 -6.03
CA HIS A 34 5.62 26.04 -5.86
C HIS A 34 5.54 26.42 -4.37
N TRP A 35 4.58 25.86 -3.64
CA TRP A 35 4.45 26.16 -2.21
C TRP A 35 5.47 25.43 -1.32
N LEU A 36 6.02 24.31 -1.76
CA LEU A 36 7.18 23.72 -1.08
C LEU A 36 8.39 24.68 -1.17
N ASP A 37 8.71 25.20 -2.35
CA ASP A 37 9.76 26.18 -2.57
C ASP A 37 9.51 27.45 -1.75
N ARG A 38 8.28 27.99 -1.80
CA ARG A 38 7.85 29.17 -1.02
C ARG A 38 8.06 28.99 0.47
N LYS A 39 7.68 27.82 1.04
CA LYS A 39 7.87 27.51 2.45
C LYS A 39 9.34 27.39 2.82
N ILE A 40 10.17 26.80 1.97
CA ILE A 40 11.62 26.66 2.18
C ILE A 40 12.27 28.05 2.23
N ARG A 41 12.08 28.86 1.19
CA ARG A 41 12.68 30.21 1.09
C ARG A 41 12.26 31.11 2.25
N GLN A 42 10.95 31.13 2.57
CA GLN A 42 10.45 31.95 3.68
C GLN A 42 11.08 31.57 5.02
N TYR A 43 11.29 30.27 5.24
CA TYR A 43 11.95 29.80 6.46
C TYR A 43 13.46 30.11 6.49
N GLU A 44 14.13 30.00 5.34
CA GLU A 44 15.56 30.33 5.22
C GLU A 44 15.80 31.82 5.46
N GLU A 45 14.98 32.70 4.86
CA GLU A 45 15.12 34.15 4.91
C GLU A 45 14.65 34.74 6.26
N ASN A 46 13.46 34.34 6.72
CA ASN A 46 12.78 35.02 7.82
C ASN A 46 12.51 34.14 9.05
N LYS A 47 12.89 32.86 9.02
CA LYS A 47 12.58 31.87 10.09
C LYS A 47 11.09 31.76 10.41
N THR A 48 10.22 32.17 9.48
CA THR A 48 8.76 32.14 9.65
C THR A 48 8.13 31.03 8.83
N ASN A 49 7.03 30.47 9.33
CA ASN A 49 6.30 29.40 8.65
C ASN A 49 5.13 29.97 7.85
N VAL A 50 5.00 29.53 6.59
CA VAL A 50 3.83 29.84 5.76
C VAL A 50 2.74 28.78 5.99
N THR A 51 1.61 29.18 6.56
CA THR A 51 0.50 28.29 6.86
C THR A 51 -0.29 27.86 5.62
N TYR A 52 -1.09 26.80 5.73
CA TYR A 52 -2.04 26.40 4.67
C TYR A 52 -2.95 27.54 4.23
N THR A 53 -3.46 28.34 5.17
CA THR A 53 -4.39 29.45 4.90
C THR A 53 -3.74 30.54 4.03
N ILE A 54 -2.47 30.88 4.31
CA ILE A 54 -1.70 31.84 3.51
C ILE A 54 -1.52 31.28 2.09
N CYS A 55 -1.04 30.03 1.97
CA CYS A 55 -0.87 29.37 0.67
C CYS A 55 -2.16 29.34 -0.15
N ALA A 56 -3.30 29.07 0.50
CA ALA A 56 -4.61 29.02 -0.18
C ALA A 56 -5.06 30.39 -0.69
N LYS A 57 -4.84 31.47 0.10
CA LYS A 57 -5.12 32.85 -0.33
C LYS A 57 -4.21 33.27 -1.49
N GLU A 58 -2.92 33.04 -1.38
CA GLU A 58 -1.94 33.32 -2.44
C GLU A 58 -2.28 32.55 -3.74
N MET A 59 -2.66 31.26 -3.64
CA MET A 59 -3.11 30.48 -4.80
C MET A 59 -4.36 31.07 -5.45
N ALA A 60 -5.31 31.58 -4.67
CA ALA A 60 -6.51 32.20 -5.21
C ALA A 60 -6.19 33.51 -5.97
N ALA A 61 -5.25 34.29 -5.49
CA ALA A 61 -4.75 35.48 -6.18
C ALA A 61 -3.95 35.12 -7.44
N MET A 62 -3.02 34.17 -7.34
CA MET A 62 -2.18 33.66 -8.41
C MET A 62 -3.00 33.17 -9.62
N LYS A 63 -4.14 32.49 -9.39
CA LYS A 63 -5.05 32.04 -10.47
C LYS A 63 -5.67 33.18 -11.28
N LYS A 64 -5.65 34.42 -10.78
CA LYS A 64 -6.17 35.57 -11.48
C LYS A 64 -5.19 36.21 -12.44
N THR A 65 -3.89 35.95 -12.25
CA THR A 65 -2.84 36.47 -13.15
C THR A 65 -2.85 35.75 -14.50
N GLU A 66 -2.34 36.37 -15.52
CA GLU A 66 -2.24 35.83 -16.86
C GLU A 66 -1.35 34.60 -16.91
N GLU A 67 -0.21 34.65 -16.24
CA GLU A 67 0.79 33.57 -16.17
C GLU A 67 0.22 32.25 -15.64
N TYR A 68 -0.69 32.30 -14.65
CA TYR A 68 -1.27 31.11 -13.97
C TYR A 68 -2.76 30.90 -14.27
N GLY A 69 -3.30 31.61 -15.25
CA GLY A 69 -4.70 31.48 -15.67
C GLY A 69 -5.12 30.05 -16.02
N PHE A 70 -4.20 29.23 -16.53
CA PHE A 70 -4.42 27.81 -16.85
C PHE A 70 -4.84 26.96 -15.63
N LEU A 71 -4.61 27.40 -14.40
CA LEU A 71 -5.08 26.72 -13.19
C LEU A 71 -6.62 26.76 -13.05
N LYS A 72 -7.32 27.63 -13.79
CA LYS A 72 -8.79 27.66 -13.83
C LYS A 72 -9.38 26.52 -14.68
N GLU A 73 -8.59 25.91 -15.56
CA GLU A 73 -9.02 24.80 -16.40
C GLU A 73 -9.23 23.50 -15.61
N VAL A 74 -8.62 23.39 -14.43
CA VAL A 74 -8.68 22.18 -13.61
C VAL A 74 -9.50 22.38 -12.33
N ASP A 75 -9.82 21.28 -11.67
CA ASP A 75 -10.61 21.29 -10.44
C ASP A 75 -9.88 22.07 -9.31
N SER A 76 -10.51 23.10 -8.80
CA SER A 76 -10.01 23.95 -7.73
C SER A 76 -9.80 23.16 -6.41
N ILE A 77 -10.70 22.20 -6.13
CA ILE A 77 -10.59 21.35 -4.94
C ILE A 77 -9.34 20.46 -5.04
N ALA A 78 -9.04 19.95 -6.23
CA ALA A 78 -7.83 19.17 -6.45
C ALA A 78 -6.55 19.97 -6.18
N LEU A 79 -6.53 21.27 -6.54
CA LEU A 79 -5.41 22.16 -6.22
C LEU A 79 -5.30 22.40 -4.70
N GLN A 80 -6.42 22.65 -4.02
CA GLN A 80 -6.45 22.79 -2.56
C GLN A 80 -5.99 21.50 -1.85
N GLN A 81 -6.40 20.34 -2.34
CA GLN A 81 -5.92 19.05 -1.78
C GLN A 81 -4.41 18.87 -1.97
N SER A 82 -3.83 19.42 -3.04
CA SER A 82 -2.37 19.42 -3.21
C SER A 82 -1.65 20.21 -2.12
N LEU A 83 -2.20 21.37 -1.71
CA LEU A 83 -1.69 22.16 -0.57
C LEU A 83 -1.86 21.41 0.76
N ARG A 84 -3.02 20.77 0.99
CA ARG A 84 -3.26 19.95 2.19
C ARG A 84 -2.28 18.78 2.28
N HIS A 85 -1.97 18.14 1.16
CA HIS A 85 -0.97 17.08 1.11
C HIS A 85 0.44 17.58 1.45
N LEU A 86 0.80 18.81 1.05
CA LEU A 86 2.06 19.43 1.43
C LEU A 86 2.09 19.70 2.94
N ASP A 87 1.02 20.27 3.48
CA ASP A 87 0.90 20.56 4.91
C ASP A 87 1.00 19.26 5.75
N THR A 88 0.27 18.21 5.37
CA THR A 88 0.38 16.87 5.98
C THR A 88 1.80 16.31 5.90
N ALA A 89 2.52 16.54 4.78
CA ALA A 89 3.89 16.07 4.64
C ALA A 89 4.83 16.75 5.64
N PHE A 90 4.66 18.05 5.89
CA PHE A 90 5.40 18.77 6.94
C PHE A 90 5.00 18.30 8.35
N GLN A 91 3.71 18.14 8.63
CA GLN A 91 3.25 17.62 9.91
C GLN A 91 3.85 16.24 10.21
N ASN A 92 3.89 15.34 9.23
CA ASN A 92 4.50 14.03 9.37
C ASN A 92 6.02 14.13 9.60
N PHE A 93 6.69 15.04 8.92
CA PHE A 93 8.13 15.29 9.13
C PHE A 93 8.43 15.70 10.58
N PHE A 94 7.64 16.61 11.15
CA PHE A 94 7.85 17.07 12.54
C PHE A 94 7.39 16.06 13.59
N LYS A 95 6.31 15.29 13.34
CA LYS A 95 5.72 14.38 14.34
C LYS A 95 6.31 12.96 14.31
N GLN A 96 6.88 12.53 13.17
CA GLN A 96 7.34 11.15 12.99
C GLN A 96 8.86 11.09 12.77
N PRO A 97 9.65 10.61 13.76
CA PRO A 97 11.12 10.66 13.70
C PRO A 97 11.76 9.98 12.47
N LYS A 98 11.03 9.04 11.82
CA LYS A 98 11.52 8.30 10.65
C LYS A 98 11.04 8.87 9.30
N THR A 99 10.28 9.98 9.32
CA THR A 99 9.80 10.64 8.10
C THR A 99 10.79 11.71 7.65
N GLY A 100 11.27 11.60 6.42
CA GLY A 100 12.19 12.59 5.86
C GLY A 100 11.48 13.88 5.43
N PHE A 101 12.27 14.94 5.20
CA PHE A 101 11.79 16.23 4.73
C PHE A 101 10.99 16.11 3.41
N PRO A 102 9.92 16.91 3.21
CA PRO A 102 9.13 16.92 1.98
C PRO A 102 10.00 17.19 0.74
N ARG A 103 9.80 16.40 -0.33
CA ARG A 103 10.62 16.49 -1.55
C ARG A 103 9.82 17.01 -2.73
N PHE A 104 10.49 17.73 -3.62
CA PHE A 104 9.90 18.16 -4.89
C PHE A 104 9.42 16.97 -5.72
N LYS A 105 8.24 17.10 -6.29
CA LYS A 105 7.63 16.08 -7.16
C LYS A 105 8.06 16.27 -8.61
N SER A 106 8.44 15.18 -9.27
CA SER A 106 8.81 15.19 -10.70
C SER A 106 7.88 14.28 -11.52
N LYS A 107 7.66 14.63 -12.79
CA LYS A 107 6.87 13.82 -13.74
C LYS A 107 7.43 12.40 -13.93
N LYS A 108 8.74 12.23 -13.81
CA LYS A 108 9.44 10.95 -14.03
C LYS A 108 9.39 10.02 -12.81
N ARG A 109 9.51 10.57 -11.60
CA ARG A 109 9.66 9.79 -10.36
C ARG A 109 8.35 9.59 -9.60
N ASN A 110 7.40 10.50 -9.76
CA ASN A 110 6.16 10.47 -8.99
C ASN A 110 5.00 9.87 -9.79
N LYS A 111 4.06 9.29 -9.09
CA LYS A 111 2.82 8.79 -9.69
C LYS A 111 1.97 9.96 -10.20
N ASN A 112 1.40 9.82 -11.38
CA ASN A 112 0.37 10.73 -11.86
C ASN A 112 -0.91 10.45 -11.07
N SER A 113 -1.25 11.33 -10.13
CA SER A 113 -2.48 11.24 -9.33
C SER A 113 -2.88 12.59 -8.77
N TYR A 114 -4.17 12.77 -8.55
CA TYR A 114 -4.74 13.86 -7.80
C TYR A 114 -5.91 13.37 -6.95
N SER A 115 -6.22 14.07 -5.86
CA SER A 115 -7.39 13.82 -5.03
C SER A 115 -8.33 15.01 -5.07
N THR A 116 -9.62 14.74 -5.04
CA THR A 116 -10.68 15.74 -4.94
C THR A 116 -11.73 15.27 -3.95
N VAL A 117 -12.40 16.21 -3.27
CA VAL A 117 -13.37 15.94 -2.21
C VAL A 117 -14.77 16.18 -2.72
N CYS A 118 -15.70 15.34 -2.30
CA CYS A 118 -17.11 15.53 -2.58
C CYS A 118 -17.69 16.64 -1.70
N ILE A 119 -18.11 17.74 -2.33
CA ILE A 119 -18.75 18.88 -1.67
C ILE A 119 -20.03 19.20 -2.48
N ASN A 120 -21.15 19.25 -1.79
CA ASN A 120 -22.46 19.58 -2.40
C ASN A 120 -22.79 18.77 -3.67
N GLY A 121 -22.46 17.46 -3.68
CA GLY A 121 -22.79 16.57 -4.79
C GLY A 121 -22.01 16.81 -6.09
N ASN A 122 -20.87 17.50 -6.04
CA ASN A 122 -20.01 17.75 -7.20
C ASN A 122 -19.37 16.48 -7.81
N ILE A 123 -19.39 15.37 -7.06
CA ILE A 123 -18.94 14.05 -7.49
C ILE A 123 -20.09 13.07 -7.31
N THR A 124 -20.43 12.32 -8.35
CA THR A 124 -21.47 11.29 -8.30
C THR A 124 -21.00 10.00 -8.96
N LEU A 125 -21.50 8.88 -8.45
CA LEU A 125 -21.29 7.55 -9.01
C LEU A 125 -22.66 6.95 -9.34
N SER A 126 -22.96 6.79 -10.60
CA SER A 126 -24.25 6.23 -11.07
C SER A 126 -24.10 5.55 -12.42
N ASN A 127 -24.87 4.49 -12.64
CA ASN A 127 -25.00 3.81 -13.94
C ASN A 127 -23.67 3.45 -14.62
N GLY A 128 -22.64 3.08 -13.84
CA GLY A 128 -21.32 2.75 -14.39
C GLY A 128 -20.48 3.98 -14.83
N TYR A 129 -20.86 5.18 -14.40
CA TYR A 129 -20.14 6.41 -14.65
C TYR A 129 -19.77 7.12 -13.34
N LEU A 130 -18.58 7.69 -13.34
CA LEU A 130 -18.09 8.58 -12.28
C LEU A 130 -18.06 10.00 -12.82
N ARG A 131 -18.90 10.90 -12.28
CA ARG A 131 -18.84 12.33 -12.59
C ARG A 131 -17.78 12.99 -11.72
N LEU A 132 -16.89 13.74 -12.35
CA LEU A 132 -15.79 14.48 -11.69
C LEU A 132 -15.82 15.95 -12.12
N PRO A 133 -15.48 16.89 -11.22
CA PRO A 133 -15.39 18.31 -11.54
C PRO A 133 -14.44 18.56 -12.72
N LYS A 134 -14.85 19.41 -13.65
CA LYS A 134 -14.12 19.77 -14.88
C LYS A 134 -13.93 18.63 -15.90
N ILE A 135 -13.98 17.37 -15.48
CA ILE A 135 -13.77 16.18 -16.35
C ILE A 135 -15.11 15.67 -16.93
N GLY A 136 -16.21 15.86 -16.18
CA GLY A 136 -17.51 15.31 -16.55
C GLY A 136 -17.64 13.81 -16.20
N GLN A 137 -18.49 13.11 -16.94
CA GLN A 137 -18.79 11.71 -16.75
C GLN A 137 -17.74 10.81 -17.38
N VAL A 138 -17.07 10.00 -16.56
CA VAL A 138 -16.05 9.04 -17.00
C VAL A 138 -16.59 7.62 -16.81
N ARG A 139 -16.56 6.81 -17.86
CA ARG A 139 -16.96 5.39 -17.77
C ARG A 139 -16.13 4.65 -16.73
N LEU A 140 -16.81 3.91 -15.84
CA LEU A 140 -16.20 3.16 -14.74
C LEU A 140 -16.65 1.71 -14.80
N LYS A 141 -15.72 0.76 -14.56
CA LYS A 141 -16.09 -0.65 -14.38
C LYS A 141 -16.33 -0.91 -12.88
N GLN A 142 -17.58 -0.83 -12.49
CA GLN A 142 -18.01 -1.17 -11.14
C GLN A 142 -18.09 -2.72 -11.02
N HIS A 143 -17.27 -3.29 -10.15
CA HIS A 143 -17.20 -4.73 -9.92
C HIS A 143 -17.61 -5.09 -8.49
N ARG A 144 -18.09 -4.11 -7.72
CA ARG A 144 -18.61 -4.27 -6.36
C ARG A 144 -19.86 -3.43 -6.19
N ILE A 145 -20.83 -3.97 -5.49
CA ILE A 145 -22.00 -3.23 -5.01
C ILE A 145 -21.50 -2.33 -3.87
N ILE A 146 -21.89 -1.08 -3.89
CA ILE A 146 -21.66 -0.11 -2.83
C ILE A 146 -22.98 0.01 -2.10
N PRO A 147 -23.02 -0.25 -0.77
CA PRO A 147 -24.23 -0.07 0.01
C PRO A 147 -24.75 1.37 -0.07
N GLU A 148 -26.05 1.56 -0.06
CA GLU A 148 -26.69 2.89 -0.25
C GLU A 148 -26.38 3.86 0.90
N GLU A 149 -26.20 3.31 2.12
CA GLU A 149 -25.83 4.08 3.32
C GLU A 149 -24.39 4.65 3.26
N TYR A 150 -23.57 4.22 2.28
CA TYR A 150 -22.19 4.68 2.17
C TYR A 150 -22.13 6.08 1.54
N ARG A 151 -21.64 7.05 2.31
CA ARG A 151 -21.48 8.43 1.87
C ARG A 151 -20.14 8.63 1.16
N LEU A 152 -20.19 9.09 -0.10
CA LEU A 152 -18.99 9.42 -0.88
C LEU A 152 -18.28 10.65 -0.29
N LYS A 153 -17.01 10.52 0.10
CA LYS A 153 -16.18 11.59 0.71
C LYS A 153 -15.20 12.20 -0.28
N SER A 154 -14.45 11.38 -0.98
CA SER A 154 -13.40 11.85 -1.90
C SER A 154 -13.07 10.82 -2.96
N VAL A 155 -12.43 11.29 -4.02
CA VAL A 155 -11.92 10.46 -5.11
C VAL A 155 -10.45 10.77 -5.36
N THR A 156 -9.62 9.74 -5.44
CA THR A 156 -8.25 9.84 -5.93
C THR A 156 -8.16 9.20 -7.31
N VAL A 157 -7.93 10.02 -8.34
CA VAL A 157 -7.68 9.54 -9.69
C VAL A 157 -6.19 9.31 -9.88
N SER A 158 -5.83 8.20 -10.52
CA SER A 158 -4.43 7.85 -10.78
C SER A 158 -4.24 7.21 -12.14
N GLN A 159 -3.09 7.45 -12.75
CA GLN A 159 -2.64 6.81 -13.97
C GLN A 159 -1.44 5.91 -13.67
N THR A 160 -1.50 4.65 -14.11
CA THR A 160 -0.36 3.72 -14.01
C THR A 160 0.67 4.00 -15.11
N PRO A 161 1.94 3.57 -14.92
CA PRO A 161 2.95 3.63 -15.98
C PRO A 161 2.58 2.87 -17.27
N SER A 162 1.66 1.89 -17.18
CA SER A 162 1.10 1.15 -18.32
C SER A 162 -0.01 1.91 -19.07
N GLY A 163 -0.34 3.15 -18.64
CA GLY A 163 -1.36 4.01 -19.27
C GLY A 163 -2.78 3.77 -18.81
N LYS A 164 -2.99 2.92 -17.80
CA LYS A 164 -4.33 2.65 -17.26
C LYS A 164 -4.73 3.70 -16.21
N TYR A 165 -6.02 4.05 -16.18
CA TYR A 165 -6.60 4.98 -15.21
C TYR A 165 -7.43 4.24 -14.16
N TYR A 166 -7.35 4.72 -12.93
CA TYR A 166 -8.12 4.20 -11.79
C TYR A 166 -8.67 5.35 -10.95
N ALA A 167 -9.87 5.17 -10.42
CA ALA A 167 -10.44 6.00 -9.37
C ALA A 167 -10.50 5.18 -8.08
N SER A 168 -9.89 5.68 -7.01
CA SER A 168 -10.07 5.18 -5.66
C SER A 168 -11.07 6.09 -4.98
N ILE A 169 -12.26 5.59 -4.71
CA ILE A 169 -13.38 6.32 -4.14
C ILE A 169 -13.45 5.99 -2.65
N LEU A 170 -13.31 7.00 -1.80
CA LEU A 170 -13.43 6.87 -0.35
C LEU A 170 -14.87 7.11 0.06
N PHE A 171 -15.41 6.16 0.78
CA PHE A 171 -16.72 6.24 1.41
C PHE A 171 -16.58 6.27 2.93
N GLU A 172 -17.50 6.97 3.57
CA GLU A 172 -17.73 6.98 5.00
C GLU A 172 -19.01 6.20 5.28
N TYR A 173 -19.02 5.42 6.34
CA TYR A 173 -20.18 4.63 6.76
C TYR A 173 -20.15 4.42 8.28
N GLU A 174 -21.27 4.04 8.85
CA GLU A 174 -21.34 3.62 10.25
C GLU A 174 -20.87 2.17 10.36
N ASP A 175 -19.80 1.97 11.13
CA ASP A 175 -19.28 0.64 11.39
C ASP A 175 -20.07 0.00 12.52
N GLN A 176 -20.69 -1.13 12.19
CA GLN A 176 -21.49 -1.95 13.09
C GLN A 176 -20.78 -3.25 13.48
N VAL A 177 -19.50 -3.38 13.11
CA VAL A 177 -18.72 -4.58 13.44
C VAL A 177 -18.55 -4.69 14.94
N GLN A 178 -19.09 -5.77 15.50
CA GLN A 178 -18.89 -6.15 16.89
C GLN A 178 -17.62 -7.00 17.04
N GLU A 179 -16.92 -6.84 18.15
CA GLU A 179 -15.78 -7.73 18.47
C GLU A 179 -16.31 -9.16 18.64
N LYS A 180 -15.62 -10.09 18.00
CA LYS A 180 -15.93 -11.51 18.06
C LYS A 180 -15.12 -12.19 19.16
N GLU A 181 -15.72 -13.14 19.87
CA GLU A 181 -14.99 -14.05 20.74
C GLU A 181 -13.95 -14.83 19.92
N LEU A 182 -12.72 -14.86 20.40
CA LEU A 182 -11.59 -15.45 19.70
C LEU A 182 -11.40 -16.91 20.13
N GLN A 183 -11.84 -17.84 19.33
CA GLN A 183 -11.76 -19.28 19.60
C GLN A 183 -10.69 -19.98 18.77
N LYS A 184 -10.57 -19.61 17.46
CA LYS A 184 -9.66 -20.27 16.51
C LYS A 184 -8.43 -19.42 16.24
N PHE A 185 -7.29 -19.88 16.74
CA PHE A 185 -6.01 -19.21 16.59
C PHE A 185 -5.12 -19.89 15.55
N LEU A 186 -4.36 -19.08 14.79
CA LEU A 186 -3.38 -19.51 13.83
C LEU A 186 -2.08 -18.76 14.03
N GLY A 187 -0.97 -19.47 14.21
CA GLY A 187 0.38 -18.88 14.17
C GLY A 187 0.95 -18.96 12.76
N LEU A 188 1.62 -17.91 12.32
CA LEU A 188 2.33 -17.86 11.03
C LEU A 188 3.78 -17.44 11.27
N ASP A 189 4.71 -18.33 10.95
CA ASP A 189 6.13 -18.02 10.85
C ASP A 189 6.46 -17.55 9.43
N PHE A 190 7.29 -16.51 9.30
CA PHE A 190 7.66 -15.96 8.01
C PHE A 190 8.62 -16.87 7.25
N SER A 191 8.27 -17.26 6.04
CA SER A 191 9.15 -17.99 5.13
C SER A 191 9.56 -17.16 3.92
N MET A 192 10.85 -17.06 3.65
CA MET A 192 11.37 -16.38 2.44
C MET A 192 11.00 -17.10 1.15
N HIS A 193 10.79 -18.40 1.22
CA HIS A 193 10.51 -19.23 0.04
C HIS A 193 9.01 -19.36 -0.22
N GLU A 194 8.23 -19.65 0.81
CA GLU A 194 6.82 -20.04 0.67
C GLU A 194 5.82 -19.00 1.21
N LEU A 195 6.25 -17.84 1.63
CA LEU A 195 5.50 -16.77 2.28
C LEU A 195 5.35 -17.00 3.80
N TYR A 196 4.85 -18.13 4.24
CA TYR A 196 4.76 -18.53 5.65
C TYR A 196 4.77 -20.07 5.81
N ARG A 197 5.06 -20.53 7.03
CA ARG A 197 4.68 -21.82 7.58
C ARG A 197 3.64 -21.60 8.67
N ASP A 198 2.53 -22.34 8.67
CA ASP A 198 1.52 -22.17 9.70
C ASP A 198 1.68 -23.19 10.85
N SER A 199 1.00 -22.92 11.96
CA SER A 199 1.03 -23.78 13.16
C SER A 199 0.37 -25.16 12.98
N ASN A 200 -0.21 -25.45 11.80
CA ASN A 200 -0.74 -26.75 11.42
C ASN A 200 0.17 -27.46 10.40
N GLY A 201 1.38 -26.94 10.16
CA GLY A 201 2.33 -27.49 9.21
C GLY A 201 2.05 -27.18 7.74
N LYS A 202 1.07 -26.31 7.44
CA LYS A 202 0.75 -25.95 6.06
C LYS A 202 1.57 -24.77 5.58
N GLU A 203 1.84 -24.74 4.29
CA GLU A 203 2.46 -23.63 3.57
C GLU A 203 1.69 -23.32 2.29
N PRO A 204 1.63 -22.04 1.86
CA PRO A 204 1.05 -21.72 0.56
C PRO A 204 2.06 -22.06 -0.54
N ALA A 205 1.60 -22.67 -1.64
CA ALA A 205 2.42 -22.87 -2.84
C ALA A 205 2.66 -21.52 -3.54
N TYR A 206 3.59 -20.71 -3.02
CA TYR A 206 3.86 -19.37 -3.56
C TYR A 206 4.56 -19.43 -4.93
N PRO A 207 3.94 -18.92 -6.03
CA PRO A 207 4.45 -19.13 -7.39
C PRO A 207 5.67 -18.30 -7.77
N ARG A 208 6.29 -17.51 -6.88
CA ARG A 208 7.50 -16.70 -7.11
C ARG A 208 7.41 -15.85 -8.38
N TYR A 209 6.34 -15.10 -8.53
CA TYR A 209 5.96 -14.36 -9.74
C TYR A 209 7.05 -13.46 -10.32
N TYR A 210 7.83 -12.79 -9.48
CA TYR A 210 8.92 -11.95 -9.94
C TYR A 210 10.06 -12.79 -10.52
N ARG A 211 10.48 -13.85 -9.82
CA ARG A 211 11.57 -14.74 -10.29
C ARG A 211 11.24 -15.37 -11.62
N ASN A 212 10.01 -15.80 -11.82
CA ASN A 212 9.53 -16.36 -13.08
C ASN A 212 9.52 -15.33 -14.23
N ALA A 213 9.30 -14.06 -13.93
CA ALA A 213 9.29 -12.97 -14.91
C ALA A 213 10.66 -12.31 -15.10
N GLU A 214 11.63 -12.55 -14.24
CA GLU A 214 12.88 -11.80 -14.12
C GLU A 214 13.71 -11.79 -15.43
N LYS A 215 13.95 -12.96 -16.03
CA LYS A 215 14.70 -13.05 -17.29
C LYS A 215 14.06 -12.23 -18.42
N LYS A 216 12.72 -12.28 -18.52
CA LYS A 216 11.95 -11.52 -19.50
C LYS A 216 12.00 -10.02 -19.21
N LEU A 217 11.82 -9.61 -17.95
CA LEU A 217 11.91 -8.22 -17.52
C LEU A 217 13.30 -7.64 -17.83
N ALA A 218 14.37 -8.33 -17.44
CA ALA A 218 15.74 -7.91 -17.69
C ALA A 218 16.03 -7.74 -19.18
N ARG A 219 15.55 -8.65 -20.04
CA ARG A 219 15.69 -8.55 -21.50
C ARG A 219 15.00 -7.31 -22.06
N GLU A 220 13.74 -7.08 -21.65
CA GLU A 220 12.97 -5.93 -22.16
C GLU A 220 13.48 -4.59 -21.60
N GLN A 221 14.02 -4.57 -20.37
CA GLN A 221 14.68 -3.39 -19.80
C GLN A 221 16.00 -3.07 -20.51
N ARG A 222 16.83 -4.08 -20.82
CA ARG A 222 18.07 -3.90 -21.63
C ARG A 222 17.76 -3.32 -23.00
N LYS A 223 16.69 -3.79 -23.69
CA LYS A 223 16.23 -3.19 -24.95
C LYS A 223 15.86 -1.73 -24.76
N LEU A 224 15.08 -1.41 -23.72
CA LEU A 224 14.66 -0.05 -23.42
C LEU A 224 15.84 0.89 -23.15
N SER A 225 16.88 0.43 -22.43
CA SER A 225 18.05 1.26 -22.09
C SER A 225 18.86 1.67 -23.33
N LYS A 226 18.91 0.80 -24.36
CA LYS A 226 19.65 1.06 -25.62
C LYS A 226 18.91 1.96 -26.61
N MET A 227 17.60 2.21 -26.40
CA MET A 227 16.80 3.01 -27.35
C MET A 227 16.98 4.51 -27.12
N GLN A 228 16.96 5.28 -28.21
CA GLN A 228 17.07 6.75 -28.18
C GLN A 228 15.97 7.37 -27.32
N LYS A 229 16.38 8.24 -26.38
CA LYS A 229 15.45 8.99 -25.50
C LYS A 229 14.57 9.91 -26.36
N GLY A 230 13.26 9.90 -26.08
CA GLY A 230 12.26 10.71 -26.81
C GLY A 230 11.62 10.00 -28.01
N SER A 231 12.22 8.93 -28.57
CA SER A 231 11.66 8.24 -29.73
C SER A 231 10.34 7.52 -29.44
N ASN A 232 9.46 7.42 -30.44
CA ASN A 232 8.20 6.69 -30.35
C ASN A 232 8.41 5.20 -30.05
N ASN A 233 9.43 4.59 -30.61
CA ASN A 233 9.78 3.19 -30.35
C ASN A 233 10.18 2.98 -28.89
N ARG A 234 10.95 3.89 -28.30
CA ARG A 234 11.28 3.85 -26.89
C ARG A 234 10.04 4.01 -25.99
N ASN A 235 9.07 4.85 -26.38
CA ASN A 235 7.80 4.99 -25.65
C ASN A 235 6.97 3.70 -25.71
N LYS A 236 6.90 3.04 -26.87
CA LYS A 236 6.24 1.72 -27.02
C LYS A 236 6.93 0.66 -26.15
N GLN A 237 8.26 0.62 -26.15
CA GLN A 237 9.02 -0.33 -25.32
C GLN A 237 8.86 -0.04 -23.82
N ARG A 238 8.83 1.22 -23.41
CA ARG A 238 8.56 1.64 -22.02
C ARG A 238 7.18 1.12 -21.54
N LEU A 239 6.16 1.23 -22.37
CA LEU A 239 4.83 0.68 -22.07
C LEU A 239 4.85 -0.84 -21.93
N LYS A 240 5.62 -1.55 -22.78
CA LYS A 240 5.78 -3.00 -22.68
C LYS A 240 6.40 -3.43 -21.36
N VAL A 241 7.50 -2.77 -20.95
CA VAL A 241 8.13 -3.00 -19.65
C VAL A 241 7.16 -2.70 -18.51
N ALA A 242 6.43 -1.57 -18.56
CA ALA A 242 5.45 -1.20 -17.55
C ALA A 242 4.33 -2.23 -17.40
N LYS A 243 3.82 -2.78 -18.52
CA LYS A 243 2.80 -3.85 -18.52
C LYS A 243 3.31 -5.14 -17.88
N LEU A 244 4.59 -5.50 -18.09
CA LEU A 244 5.19 -6.67 -17.45
C LEU A 244 5.30 -6.51 -15.94
N HIS A 245 5.77 -5.36 -15.46
CA HIS A 245 5.79 -5.06 -14.02
C HIS A 245 4.38 -5.05 -13.41
N GLU A 246 3.41 -4.48 -14.11
CA GLU A 246 2.02 -4.47 -13.66
C GLU A 246 1.45 -5.90 -13.56
N LYS A 247 1.75 -6.77 -14.53
CA LYS A 247 1.32 -8.18 -14.49
C LYS A 247 1.85 -8.88 -13.25
N VAL A 248 3.16 -8.81 -12.99
CA VAL A 248 3.78 -9.43 -11.79
C VAL A 248 3.16 -8.88 -10.51
N SER A 249 2.99 -7.56 -10.41
CA SER A 249 2.37 -6.91 -9.24
C SER A 249 0.93 -7.37 -9.01
N ASN A 250 0.14 -7.51 -10.08
CA ASN A 250 -1.26 -7.93 -9.99
C ASN A 250 -1.38 -9.41 -9.62
N GLN A 251 -0.56 -10.29 -10.20
CA GLN A 251 -0.52 -11.71 -9.86
C GLN A 251 -0.18 -11.91 -8.38
N ARG A 252 0.84 -11.20 -7.87
CA ARG A 252 1.20 -11.23 -6.44
C ARG A 252 0.03 -10.77 -5.57
N LYS A 253 -0.58 -9.63 -5.89
CA LYS A 253 -1.72 -9.12 -5.13
C LYS A 253 -2.90 -10.09 -5.10
N ASP A 254 -3.25 -10.68 -6.23
CA ASP A 254 -4.34 -11.64 -6.32
C ASP A 254 -4.09 -12.85 -5.41
N PHE A 255 -2.89 -13.41 -5.48
CA PHE A 255 -2.47 -14.52 -4.61
C PHE A 255 -2.58 -14.14 -3.12
N LEU A 256 -1.98 -13.01 -2.73
CA LEU A 256 -1.99 -12.56 -1.33
C LEU A 256 -3.42 -12.24 -0.84
N HIS A 257 -4.28 -11.70 -1.71
CA HIS A 257 -5.69 -11.50 -1.39
C HIS A 257 -6.44 -12.82 -1.17
N LYS A 258 -6.19 -13.83 -2.00
CA LYS A 258 -6.81 -15.16 -1.85
C LYS A 258 -6.35 -15.82 -0.57
N GLN A 259 -5.04 -15.91 -0.32
CA GLN A 259 -4.47 -16.49 0.89
C GLN A 259 -4.99 -15.79 2.15
N SER A 260 -4.91 -14.47 2.21
CA SER A 260 -5.40 -13.74 3.37
C SER A 260 -6.92 -13.90 3.58
N ARG A 261 -7.73 -14.07 2.52
CA ARG A 261 -9.16 -14.31 2.66
C ARG A 261 -9.46 -15.71 3.20
N GLN A 262 -8.76 -16.73 2.72
CA GLN A 262 -8.90 -18.10 3.24
C GLN A 262 -8.60 -18.15 4.74
N ILE A 263 -7.51 -17.55 5.17
CA ILE A 263 -7.11 -17.51 6.58
C ILE A 263 -8.14 -16.75 7.42
N THR A 264 -8.53 -15.55 7.02
CA THR A 264 -9.45 -14.73 7.82
C THR A 264 -10.88 -15.28 7.88
N ASN A 265 -11.27 -16.14 6.92
CA ASN A 265 -12.52 -16.86 7.00
C ASN A 265 -12.46 -18.08 7.94
N ALA A 266 -11.30 -18.72 8.07
CA ALA A 266 -11.13 -19.95 8.84
C ALA A 266 -10.79 -19.71 10.32
N TYR A 267 -10.10 -18.59 10.63
CA TYR A 267 -9.57 -18.30 11.96
C TYR A 267 -10.09 -16.97 12.51
N ASP A 268 -10.17 -16.87 13.84
CA ASP A 268 -10.63 -15.66 14.54
C ASP A 268 -9.44 -14.77 14.96
N CYS A 269 -8.31 -15.38 15.24
CA CYS A 269 -7.08 -14.67 15.57
C CYS A 269 -5.90 -15.23 14.77
N VAL A 270 -5.12 -14.33 14.19
CA VAL A 270 -3.87 -14.69 13.50
C VAL A 270 -2.69 -14.05 14.23
N CYS A 271 -1.72 -14.86 14.62
CA CYS A 271 -0.53 -14.44 15.35
C CYS A 271 0.68 -14.46 14.41
N ILE A 272 1.44 -13.38 14.37
CA ILE A 272 2.64 -13.22 13.54
C ILE A 272 3.75 -12.56 14.34
N GLU A 273 5.01 -12.72 13.93
CA GLU A 273 6.10 -11.92 14.47
C GLU A 273 6.09 -10.48 13.96
N ASP A 274 6.51 -9.51 14.81
CA ASP A 274 6.68 -8.11 14.41
C ASP A 274 8.02 -7.87 13.71
N LEU A 275 8.17 -8.39 12.50
CA LEU A 275 9.40 -8.33 11.72
C LEU A 275 9.63 -6.97 11.08
N ASP A 276 10.86 -6.43 11.21
CA ASP A 276 11.31 -5.29 10.40
C ASP A 276 11.77 -5.74 9.01
N MET A 277 10.83 -5.83 8.07
CA MET A 277 11.11 -6.25 6.70
C MET A 277 12.10 -5.34 5.96
N LYS A 278 12.22 -4.05 6.39
CA LYS A 278 13.20 -3.12 5.79
C LYS A 278 14.61 -3.44 6.27
N ALA A 279 14.78 -3.71 7.55
CA ALA A 279 16.05 -4.14 8.12
C ALA A 279 16.48 -5.46 7.49
N MET A 280 15.61 -6.48 7.44
CA MET A 280 15.89 -7.77 6.80
C MET A 280 16.29 -7.66 5.33
N SER A 281 15.63 -6.76 4.58
CA SER A 281 15.97 -6.52 3.18
C SER A 281 17.36 -5.94 2.98
N ARG A 282 17.88 -5.16 3.95
CA ARG A 282 19.17 -4.47 3.87
C ARG A 282 20.31 -5.28 4.43
N SER A 283 20.14 -5.83 5.66
CA SER A 283 21.21 -6.48 6.41
C SER A 283 21.61 -7.86 5.89
N LEU A 284 20.64 -8.59 5.31
CA LEU A 284 20.85 -10.01 4.94
C LEU A 284 20.91 -10.23 3.42
N ASN A 285 21.00 -9.17 2.60
CA ASN A 285 20.92 -9.24 1.13
C ASN A 285 19.67 -9.98 0.58
N PHE A 286 18.62 -10.14 1.41
CA PHE A 286 17.38 -10.82 1.04
C PHE A 286 16.36 -9.92 0.32
N GLY A 287 16.76 -8.69 -0.07
CA GLY A 287 15.87 -7.69 -0.68
C GLY A 287 15.03 -8.19 -1.84
N LYS A 288 15.59 -9.11 -2.64
CA LYS A 288 14.89 -9.73 -3.77
C LYS A 288 13.77 -10.66 -3.29
N SER A 289 14.06 -11.56 -2.35
CA SER A 289 13.09 -12.53 -1.79
C SER A 289 12.00 -11.83 -0.99
N VAL A 290 12.37 -10.88 -0.12
CA VAL A 290 11.43 -10.07 0.66
C VAL A 290 10.51 -9.24 -0.26
N SER A 291 11.06 -8.66 -1.34
CA SER A 291 10.27 -7.91 -2.33
C SER A 291 9.38 -8.81 -3.17
N ASP A 292 9.81 -10.04 -3.48
CA ASP A 292 9.02 -10.97 -4.28
C ASP A 292 7.85 -11.52 -3.49
N ASN A 293 8.07 -11.94 -2.26
CA ASN A 293 7.06 -12.59 -1.45
C ASN A 293 5.96 -11.62 -0.92
N GLY A 294 6.30 -10.37 -0.62
CA GLY A 294 5.32 -9.33 -0.29
C GLY A 294 4.68 -9.47 1.10
N TRP A 295 5.40 -10.01 2.10
CA TRP A 295 4.94 -10.20 3.48
C TRP A 295 4.26 -8.99 4.10
N GLY A 296 4.84 -7.80 4.00
CA GLY A 296 4.23 -6.58 4.54
C GLY A 296 2.88 -6.22 3.89
N MET A 297 2.66 -6.61 2.63
CA MET A 297 1.35 -6.47 1.97
C MET A 297 0.37 -7.53 2.47
N PHE A 298 0.84 -8.76 2.66
CA PHE A 298 0.04 -9.87 3.19
C PHE A 298 -0.46 -9.58 4.61
N THR A 299 0.41 -9.14 5.50
CA THR A 299 0.05 -8.78 6.88
C THR A 299 -0.93 -7.59 6.93
N THR A 300 -0.77 -6.62 6.02
CA THR A 300 -1.76 -5.54 5.85
C THR A 300 -3.11 -6.08 5.42
N PHE A 301 -3.15 -7.06 4.50
CA PHE A 301 -4.40 -7.67 4.05
C PHE A 301 -5.06 -8.53 5.14
N LEU A 302 -4.29 -9.24 5.95
CA LEU A 302 -4.80 -9.96 7.11
C LEU A 302 -5.44 -8.99 8.09
N ARG A 303 -4.71 -7.93 8.50
CA ARG A 303 -5.16 -6.98 9.50
C ARG A 303 -6.54 -6.43 9.18
N TYR A 304 -6.70 -5.68 8.08
CA TYR A 304 -7.99 -5.05 7.80
C TYR A 304 -9.12 -6.04 7.54
N LYS A 305 -8.83 -7.25 7.01
CA LYS A 305 -9.85 -8.26 6.79
C LYS A 305 -10.31 -8.95 8.08
N LEU A 306 -9.43 -9.07 9.07
CA LEU A 306 -9.79 -9.53 10.41
C LEU A 306 -10.60 -8.45 11.12
N GLU A 307 -10.13 -7.20 11.10
CA GLU A 307 -10.83 -6.05 11.68
C GLU A 307 -12.25 -5.92 11.10
N GLU A 308 -12.43 -6.07 9.78
CA GLU A 308 -13.76 -6.09 9.11
C GLU A 308 -14.71 -7.19 9.61
N GLN A 309 -14.22 -8.19 10.33
CA GLN A 309 -14.98 -9.33 10.84
C GLN A 309 -15.03 -9.35 12.38
N GLY A 310 -14.58 -8.30 13.06
CA GLY A 310 -14.47 -8.26 14.52
C GLY A 310 -13.39 -9.18 15.10
N LYS A 311 -12.42 -9.58 14.28
CA LYS A 311 -11.34 -10.52 14.58
C LYS A 311 -10.03 -9.79 14.76
N LYS A 312 -8.97 -10.46 15.28
CA LYS A 312 -7.70 -9.82 15.65
C LYS A 312 -6.49 -10.36 14.90
N LEU A 313 -5.56 -9.47 14.55
CA LEU A 313 -4.18 -9.80 14.18
C LEU A 313 -3.27 -9.43 15.36
N VAL A 314 -2.63 -10.41 15.96
CA VAL A 314 -1.70 -10.24 17.08
C VAL A 314 -0.27 -10.27 16.57
N LYS A 315 0.54 -9.32 17.02
CA LYS A 315 1.96 -9.29 16.73
C LYS A 315 2.74 -9.68 17.99
N VAL A 316 3.48 -10.76 17.87
CA VAL A 316 4.42 -11.23 18.89
C VAL A 316 5.72 -10.46 18.77
N ASP A 317 6.36 -10.16 19.89
CA ASP A 317 7.61 -9.41 19.93
C ASP A 317 8.70 -10.10 19.05
N ARG A 318 9.46 -9.29 18.32
CA ARG A 318 10.50 -9.76 17.39
C ARG A 318 11.66 -10.48 18.07
N PHE A 319 11.85 -10.31 19.36
CA PHE A 319 12.88 -10.97 20.15
C PHE A 319 12.36 -12.23 20.85
N PHE A 320 11.08 -12.56 20.68
CA PHE A 320 10.53 -13.81 21.17
C PHE A 320 11.24 -15.00 20.49
N ALA A 321 11.77 -15.91 21.30
CA ALA A 321 12.60 -17.02 20.80
C ALA A 321 11.74 -18.16 20.20
N SER A 322 10.88 -17.85 19.23
CA SER A 322 9.91 -18.75 18.63
C SER A 322 10.54 -20.05 18.10
N SER A 323 11.63 -19.94 17.35
CA SER A 323 12.31 -21.10 16.74
C SER A 323 13.26 -21.84 17.69
N GLN A 324 13.57 -21.27 18.88
CA GLN A 324 14.51 -21.85 19.82
C GLN A 324 13.82 -22.59 20.98
N THR A 325 12.53 -22.38 21.17
CA THR A 325 11.76 -22.94 22.27
C THR A 325 11.00 -24.17 21.80
N CYS A 326 11.09 -25.25 22.50
CA CYS A 326 10.27 -26.45 22.28
C CYS A 326 8.79 -26.09 22.55
N SER A 327 7.91 -26.27 21.57
CA SER A 327 6.49 -25.93 21.70
C SER A 327 5.71 -26.87 22.66
N VAL A 328 6.32 -27.97 23.07
CA VAL A 328 5.75 -28.98 23.97
C VAL A 328 6.16 -28.74 25.42
N CYS A 329 7.45 -28.62 25.71
CA CYS A 329 7.93 -28.54 27.10
C CYS A 329 8.58 -27.20 27.47
N GLY A 330 8.75 -26.28 26.54
CA GLY A 330 9.36 -24.97 26.82
C GLY A 330 10.89 -24.95 26.87
N TYR A 331 11.57 -26.08 26.66
CA TYR A 331 13.04 -26.14 26.65
C TYR A 331 13.62 -25.24 25.55
N LYS A 332 14.65 -24.43 25.89
CA LYS A 332 15.35 -23.57 24.93
C LYS A 332 16.57 -24.27 24.35
N ASN A 333 16.52 -24.59 23.07
CA ASN A 333 17.60 -25.20 22.31
C ASN A 333 18.40 -24.13 21.52
N ALA A 334 19.59 -23.77 22.02
CA ALA A 334 20.47 -22.81 21.38
C ALA A 334 20.98 -23.25 19.99
N LYS A 335 21.03 -24.55 19.71
CA LYS A 335 21.49 -25.10 18.42
C LYS A 335 20.57 -24.68 17.26
N THR A 336 19.29 -24.42 17.52
CA THR A 336 18.32 -23.98 16.49
C THR A 336 18.55 -22.55 16.00
N LYS A 337 19.49 -21.79 16.56
CA LYS A 337 20.00 -20.54 15.98
C LYS A 337 20.62 -20.76 14.59
N ASN A 338 21.18 -21.95 14.37
CA ASN A 338 21.67 -22.33 13.06
C ASN A 338 20.51 -22.49 12.08
N LEU A 339 20.43 -21.60 11.08
CA LEU A 339 19.37 -21.60 10.09
C LEU A 339 19.38 -22.83 9.16
N ALA A 340 20.49 -23.57 9.09
CA ALA A 340 20.59 -24.80 8.33
C ALA A 340 19.89 -25.98 9.02
N LEU A 341 19.71 -25.91 10.34
CA LEU A 341 18.99 -26.93 11.11
C LEU A 341 17.49 -26.79 10.87
N ARG A 342 16.90 -27.72 10.12
CA ARG A 342 15.48 -27.72 9.79
C ARG A 342 14.63 -28.59 10.69
N GLU A 343 15.19 -29.68 11.17
CA GLU A 343 14.55 -30.65 12.06
C GLU A 343 15.42 -30.87 13.28
N TRP A 344 14.81 -31.12 14.42
CA TRP A 344 15.52 -31.36 15.67
C TRP A 344 14.68 -32.12 16.70
N ASP A 345 15.32 -32.90 17.53
CA ASP A 345 14.71 -33.58 18.66
C ASP A 345 14.97 -32.78 19.94
N CYS A 346 13.95 -32.63 20.76
CA CYS A 346 14.06 -31.90 22.03
C CYS A 346 14.86 -32.73 23.04
N PRO A 347 16.02 -32.24 23.57
CA PRO A 347 16.81 -32.99 24.53
C PRO A 347 16.08 -33.24 25.85
N GLN A 348 15.05 -32.47 26.18
CA GLN A 348 14.32 -32.58 27.44
C GLN A 348 13.13 -33.56 27.35
N CYS A 349 12.30 -33.45 26.28
CA CYS A 349 11.09 -34.26 26.18
C CYS A 349 11.07 -35.24 25.02
N GLY A 350 12.12 -35.32 24.20
CA GLY A 350 12.24 -36.26 23.08
C GLY A 350 11.39 -35.94 21.87
N ASN A 351 10.53 -34.93 21.89
CA ASN A 351 9.68 -34.61 20.75
C ASN A 351 10.49 -34.15 19.54
N HIS A 352 10.16 -34.69 18.37
CA HIS A 352 10.68 -34.28 17.09
C HIS A 352 9.97 -33.05 16.57
N HIS A 353 10.72 -32.09 16.04
CA HIS A 353 10.21 -30.81 15.55
C HIS A 353 10.73 -30.47 14.14
N ASP A 354 9.83 -30.17 13.22
CA ASP A 354 10.12 -29.23 12.13
C ASP A 354 10.29 -27.83 12.75
N ARG A 355 11.41 -27.19 12.50
CA ARG A 355 11.78 -25.91 13.13
C ARG A 355 10.78 -24.78 12.84
N ASP A 356 10.32 -24.69 11.60
CA ASP A 356 9.44 -23.59 11.15
C ASP A 356 8.00 -23.84 11.65
N VAL A 357 7.54 -25.10 11.71
CA VAL A 357 6.26 -25.48 12.33
C VAL A 357 6.29 -25.23 13.84
N ASN A 358 7.36 -25.63 14.51
CA ASN A 358 7.54 -25.38 15.95
C ASN A 358 7.52 -23.87 16.27
N ALA A 359 8.18 -23.05 15.44
CA ALA A 359 8.14 -21.59 15.56
C ALA A 359 6.71 -21.06 15.41
N ALA A 360 5.97 -21.52 14.41
CA ALA A 360 4.59 -21.10 14.17
C ALA A 360 3.65 -21.48 15.33
N VAL A 361 3.84 -22.68 15.95
CA VAL A 361 3.11 -23.10 17.16
C VAL A 361 3.42 -22.18 18.33
N ASN A 362 4.69 -21.86 18.57
CA ASN A 362 5.12 -20.94 19.64
C ASN A 362 4.56 -19.53 19.43
N ILE A 363 4.56 -19.01 18.20
CA ILE A 363 3.95 -17.72 17.84
C ILE A 363 2.44 -17.73 18.14
N ARG A 364 1.74 -18.81 17.80
CA ARG A 364 0.33 -18.98 18.15
C ARG A 364 0.10 -18.96 19.67
N ASN A 365 0.85 -19.76 20.41
CA ASN A 365 0.69 -19.89 21.86
C ASN A 365 1.00 -18.58 22.59
N GLU A 366 2.05 -17.87 22.20
CA GLU A 366 2.36 -16.54 22.73
C GLU A 366 1.28 -15.51 22.36
N GLY A 367 0.77 -15.56 21.12
CA GLY A 367 -0.36 -14.71 20.71
C GLY A 367 -1.63 -14.97 21.52
N MET A 368 -1.93 -16.23 21.83
CA MET A 368 -3.05 -16.59 22.75
C MET A 368 -2.83 -16.02 24.15
N ARG A 369 -1.60 -16.12 24.69
CA ARG A 369 -1.25 -15.54 25.99
C ARG A 369 -1.45 -14.03 26.03
N LEU A 370 -1.02 -13.31 24.96
CA LEU A 370 -1.16 -11.85 24.85
C LEU A 370 -2.60 -11.37 24.70
N VAL A 371 -3.50 -12.20 24.19
CA VAL A 371 -4.92 -11.87 24.06
C VAL A 371 -5.67 -12.06 25.39
N ASN A 372 -5.23 -13.02 26.20
CA ASN A 372 -5.88 -13.40 27.46
C ASN A 372 -5.28 -12.68 28.69
N ALA A 373 -4.18 -11.91 28.49
CA ALA A 373 -3.55 -11.09 29.52
C ALA A 373 -4.17 -9.69 29.57
#